data_db1b5632458de8096e3d3ef2d104506d
#
_entry.id   db1b5632458de8096e3d3ef2d104506d
#
_cell.length_a   1.000
_cell.length_b   1.000
_cell.length_c   1.000
_cell.angle_alpha   90.00
_cell.angle_beta   90.00
_cell.angle_gamma   90.00
#
_symmetry.space_group_name_H-M   'P 1'
#
loop_
_entity.id
_entity.type
_entity.pdbx_description
1 polymer ?
#
loop_
_entity_poly.entity_id
_entity_poly.type
_entity_poly.pdbx_seq_one_letter_code
_entity_poly.pdbx_strand_id
1 'polypeptide(L)'
;MKLIPIILTLVLLTSCGGNAALLTPPEPAAVTRVSPTLIPTGIPASHDFAVIGYFPDYRELNPAWSEYLTDIIYFSAEPRADGSLDTSRLSERTWQALNILKLQNGIRIHLSIGGWERSSGFASMTADADTRGKFINALIAFALEHNLDGVDFDWEFPENETEFENYILLITEIKEAFSKHDLIISAALTPDPNFPLESFAVVDRVHVMSYDRAAQHSTYDQSITDLQIFMDAGIPREKLILGIPFYGRNVQPPYRVLAYEEIMKQYQPASSADEVDGIYFNGIETIRRKTCYAINEDLGGVMIWELAHDTTDASSLLQTIFNLSIGRKQC
;
A
#
# COMPACT_ATOMS: atom_id res chain seq x y z
N MET A 1 -56.38 25.18 -35.12
CA MET A 1 -56.47 25.89 -36.43
C MET A 1 -56.37 27.37 -36.19
N LYS A 2 -55.22 27.99 -36.47
CA LYS A 2 -55.05 29.39 -36.94
C LYS A 2 -53.55 29.61 -37.15
N LEU A 3 -53.18 29.66 -38.42
CA LEU A 3 -51.85 29.99 -38.92
C LEU A 3 -51.71 31.53 -38.86
N ILE A 4 -50.50 31.99 -38.46
CA ILE A 4 -50.12 33.43 -38.61
C ILE A 4 -48.82 33.42 -39.44
N PRO A 5 -48.79 34.26 -40.53
CA PRO A 5 -47.69 34.30 -41.49
C PRO A 5 -46.56 35.21 -41.03
N ILE A 6 -45.31 34.72 -41.33
CA ILE A 6 -44.09 35.52 -41.16
C ILE A 6 -43.94 36.48 -42.38
N ILE A 7 -43.79 37.73 -42.11
CA ILE A 7 -43.44 38.74 -43.11
C ILE A 7 -41.95 38.93 -43.14
N LEU A 8 -41.37 38.68 -44.31
CA LEU A 8 -39.93 38.82 -44.58
C LEU A 8 -39.76 40.26 -45.17
N THR A 9 -39.10 41.17 -44.47
CA THR A 9 -38.78 42.51 -44.98
C THR A 9 -37.32 42.51 -45.45
N LEU A 10 -37.16 42.62 -46.76
CA LEU A 10 -35.90 42.80 -47.47
C LEU A 10 -35.52 44.27 -47.47
N VAL A 11 -34.42 44.66 -46.86
CA VAL A 11 -33.80 45.97 -46.96
C VAL A 11 -32.56 45.90 -47.84
N LEU A 12 -32.69 46.50 -49.04
CA LEU A 12 -31.59 46.80 -49.95
C LEU A 12 -30.91 48.10 -49.52
N LEU A 13 -29.64 48.09 -49.22
CA LEU A 13 -28.83 49.29 -49.11
C LEU A 13 -27.67 49.19 -50.12
N THR A 14 -27.65 50.28 -50.94
CA THR A 14 -26.77 50.52 -52.03
C THR A 14 -25.35 50.91 -51.60
N SER A 15 -24.39 50.44 -52.37
CA SER A 15 -22.96 50.69 -52.35
C SER A 15 -22.56 52.15 -52.43
N CYS A 16 -21.59 52.59 -51.64
CA CYS A 16 -20.65 53.64 -51.97
C CYS A 16 -19.22 53.16 -51.72
N GLY A 17 -18.38 53.14 -52.75
CA GLY A 17 -17.03 52.71 -52.68
C GLY A 17 -16.12 53.66 -51.90
N GLY A 18 -15.22 53.06 -51.14
CA GLY A 18 -14.11 53.77 -50.54
C GLY A 18 -12.93 52.74 -50.41
N ASN A 19 -11.81 53.06 -51.10
CA ASN A 19 -10.57 52.27 -50.98
C ASN A 19 -10.07 52.28 -49.53
N ALA A 20 -10.21 51.19 -48.82
CA ALA A 20 -9.55 50.97 -47.56
C ALA A 20 -8.39 49.98 -47.80
N ALA A 21 -7.17 50.42 -47.53
CA ALA A 21 -5.97 49.59 -47.52
C ALA A 21 -6.15 48.41 -46.55
N LEU A 22 -5.93 47.22 -47.03
CA LEU A 22 -5.87 45.99 -46.21
C LEU A 22 -4.70 46.08 -45.22
N LEU A 23 -5.02 46.43 -43.96
CA LEU A 23 -4.11 46.21 -42.86
C LEU A 23 -4.20 44.71 -42.48
N THR A 24 -3.15 43.99 -42.78
CA THR A 24 -2.96 42.61 -42.30
C THR A 24 -2.94 42.63 -40.77
N PRO A 25 -3.68 41.73 -40.09
CA PRO A 25 -3.58 41.61 -38.65
C PRO A 25 -2.18 41.16 -38.25
N PRO A 26 -1.61 41.62 -37.13
CA PRO A 26 -0.33 41.15 -36.67
C PRO A 26 -0.44 39.65 -36.35
N GLU A 27 0.54 38.91 -36.80
CA GLU A 27 0.73 37.50 -36.53
C GLU A 27 0.75 37.27 -35.00
N PRO A 28 -0.05 36.34 -34.42
CA PRO A 28 -0.03 36.10 -33.00
C PRO A 28 1.39 35.63 -32.59
N ALA A 29 1.99 36.37 -31.66
CA ALA A 29 3.27 36.03 -31.08
C ALA A 29 3.25 34.57 -30.63
N ALA A 30 4.23 33.79 -31.08
CA ALA A 30 4.41 32.40 -30.69
C ALA A 30 4.52 32.32 -29.16
N VAL A 31 3.46 31.85 -28.53
CA VAL A 31 3.51 31.47 -27.11
C VAL A 31 4.43 30.28 -27.01
N THR A 32 5.67 30.54 -26.62
CA THR A 32 6.62 29.50 -26.26
C THR A 32 6.00 28.77 -25.06
N ARG A 33 5.42 27.60 -25.31
CA ARG A 33 5.04 26.68 -24.25
C ARG A 33 6.34 26.27 -23.56
N VAL A 34 6.61 26.89 -22.41
CA VAL A 34 7.58 26.33 -21.47
C VAL A 34 6.93 25.04 -20.97
N SER A 35 7.34 23.92 -21.50
CA SER A 35 7.07 22.63 -20.88
C SER A 35 7.57 22.73 -19.45
N PRO A 36 6.76 22.45 -18.43
CA PRO A 36 7.29 22.31 -17.08
C PRO A 36 8.32 21.17 -17.19
N THR A 37 9.58 21.52 -16.99
CA THR A 37 10.60 20.52 -16.72
C THR A 37 10.19 19.88 -15.41
N LEU A 38 9.54 18.72 -15.49
CA LEU A 38 9.38 17.82 -14.36
C LEU A 38 10.81 17.53 -13.91
N ILE A 39 11.24 18.19 -12.83
CA ILE A 39 12.39 17.73 -12.07
C ILE A 39 11.90 16.41 -11.51
N PRO A 40 12.44 15.27 -11.95
CA PRO A 40 12.15 14.02 -11.26
C PRO A 40 12.81 14.17 -9.89
N THR A 41 12.05 14.44 -8.86
CA THR A 41 12.41 14.07 -7.51
C THR A 41 12.27 12.55 -7.43
N GLY A 42 12.84 11.86 -8.41
CA GLY A 42 12.94 10.43 -8.42
C GLY A 42 13.86 10.03 -7.30
N ILE A 43 13.35 9.35 -6.29
CA ILE A 43 14.13 8.38 -5.53
C ILE A 43 14.87 7.56 -6.58
N PRO A 44 16.22 7.51 -6.57
CA PRO A 44 16.92 6.71 -7.54
C PRO A 44 16.40 5.28 -7.46
N ALA A 45 15.95 4.73 -8.56
CA ALA A 45 15.61 3.33 -8.71
C ALA A 45 16.89 2.47 -8.65
N SER A 46 17.65 2.58 -7.56
CA SER A 46 18.76 1.70 -7.28
C SER A 46 18.49 1.00 -5.98
N HIS A 47 17.88 -0.16 -6.13
CA HIS A 47 17.72 -1.17 -5.16
C HIS A 47 16.91 -0.71 -3.95
N ASP A 48 15.67 -0.57 -4.03
CA ASP A 48 14.92 -1.79 -3.85
C ASP A 48 14.60 -2.07 -2.38
N PHE A 49 15.07 -1.24 -1.42
CA PHE A 49 14.59 -1.32 -0.04
C PHE A 49 13.21 -0.68 0.03
N ALA A 50 12.18 -1.51 0.12
CA ALA A 50 10.80 -1.05 0.15
C ALA A 50 10.44 -0.48 1.53
N VAL A 51 9.78 0.68 1.54
CA VAL A 51 9.08 1.23 2.70
C VAL A 51 7.60 1.19 2.39
N ILE A 52 6.92 0.21 2.96
CA ILE A 52 5.53 -0.14 2.63
C ILE A 52 4.62 0.27 3.77
N GLY A 53 3.53 0.97 3.49
CA GLY A 53 2.57 1.34 4.51
C GLY A 53 1.18 0.79 4.27
N TYR A 54 0.58 0.14 5.26
CA TYR A 54 -0.83 -0.24 5.22
C TYR A 54 -1.70 0.95 5.60
N PHE A 55 -2.68 1.20 4.75
CA PHE A 55 -3.67 2.26 4.90
C PHE A 55 -5.07 1.64 4.92
N PRO A 56 -5.72 1.52 6.11
CA PRO A 56 -7.05 0.97 6.24
C PRO A 56 -8.17 1.86 5.68
N ASP A 57 -9.23 1.22 5.18
CA ASP A 57 -10.42 1.85 4.60
C ASP A 57 -11.20 2.75 5.58
N TYR A 58 -11.04 2.50 6.89
CA TYR A 58 -11.66 3.27 7.97
C TYR A 58 -10.81 4.47 8.44
N ARG A 59 -9.71 4.77 7.74
CA ARG A 59 -8.85 5.93 8.01
C ARG A 59 -8.94 6.97 6.90
N GLU A 60 -8.52 8.18 7.21
CA GLU A 60 -8.37 9.22 6.20
C GLU A 60 -6.97 9.17 5.57
N LEU A 61 -6.92 9.27 4.25
CA LEU A 61 -5.64 9.29 3.52
C LEU A 61 -4.92 10.61 3.79
N ASN A 62 -3.71 10.52 4.34
CA ASN A 62 -2.81 11.65 4.45
C ASN A 62 -1.85 11.66 3.24
N PRO A 63 -1.97 12.63 2.32
CA PRO A 63 -1.11 12.68 1.13
C PRO A 63 0.39 12.76 1.43
N ALA A 64 0.78 13.33 2.58
CA ALA A 64 2.18 13.47 2.97
C ALA A 64 2.90 12.12 3.19
N TRP A 65 2.18 11.04 3.46
CA TRP A 65 2.80 9.71 3.57
C TRP A 65 3.55 9.32 2.30
N SER A 66 3.03 9.71 1.13
CA SER A 66 3.63 9.35 -0.17
C SER A 66 5.03 9.95 -0.41
N GLU A 67 5.45 10.92 0.40
CA GLU A 67 6.81 11.47 0.37
C GLU A 67 7.85 10.53 1.01
N TYR A 68 7.40 9.59 1.85
CA TYR A 68 8.23 8.72 2.67
C TYR A 68 8.09 7.23 2.33
N LEU A 69 7.20 6.88 1.40
CA LEU A 69 6.88 5.50 1.05
C LEU A 69 7.33 5.14 -0.36
N THR A 70 7.63 3.87 -0.56
CA THR A 70 7.75 3.27 -1.91
C THR A 70 6.43 2.65 -2.35
N ASP A 71 5.63 2.16 -1.40
CA ASP A 71 4.38 1.46 -1.66
C ASP A 71 3.32 1.81 -0.62
N ILE A 72 2.06 1.95 -1.05
CA ILE A 72 0.89 2.00 -0.18
C ILE A 72 0.01 0.79 -0.46
N ILE A 73 -0.37 0.07 0.60
CA ILE A 73 -1.33 -1.02 0.53
C ILE A 73 -2.67 -0.51 1.07
N TYR A 74 -3.67 -0.39 0.21
CA TYR A 74 -5.02 -0.05 0.64
C TYR A 74 -5.71 -1.30 1.20
N PHE A 75 -5.99 -1.29 2.48
CA PHE A 75 -6.53 -2.40 3.24
C PHE A 75 -8.03 -2.19 3.47
N SER A 76 -8.93 -3.10 3.10
CA SER A 76 -8.77 -4.29 2.31
C SER A 76 -10.08 -4.66 1.61
N ALA A 77 -10.02 -5.49 0.58
CA ALA A 77 -11.15 -6.20 0.01
C ALA A 77 -11.29 -7.59 0.64
N GLU A 78 -12.50 -8.17 0.55
CA GLU A 78 -12.79 -9.48 1.13
C GLU A 78 -13.10 -10.51 0.04
N PRO A 79 -12.48 -11.71 0.07
CA PRO A 79 -12.89 -12.79 -0.81
C PRO A 79 -14.24 -13.33 -0.35
N ARG A 80 -15.15 -13.62 -1.28
CA ARG A 80 -16.43 -14.29 -0.97
C ARG A 80 -16.37 -15.75 -1.38
N ALA A 81 -17.11 -16.59 -0.64
CA ALA A 81 -17.17 -18.04 -0.86
C ALA A 81 -17.49 -18.45 -2.31
N ASP A 82 -18.23 -17.62 -3.05
CA ASP A 82 -18.62 -17.86 -4.43
C ASP A 82 -17.56 -17.40 -5.46
N GLY A 83 -16.40 -16.99 -5.03
CA GLY A 83 -15.30 -16.46 -5.85
C GLY A 83 -15.50 -15.01 -6.32
N SER A 84 -16.46 -14.27 -5.79
CA SER A 84 -16.55 -12.82 -6.02
C SER A 84 -15.65 -12.06 -5.05
N LEU A 85 -15.26 -10.85 -5.45
CA LEU A 85 -14.48 -9.92 -4.64
C LEU A 85 -15.41 -8.87 -4.05
N ASP A 86 -15.43 -8.74 -2.72
CA ASP A 86 -16.15 -7.67 -2.05
C ASP A 86 -15.26 -6.45 -1.83
N THR A 87 -15.57 -5.38 -2.54
CA THR A 87 -14.88 -4.09 -2.47
C THR A 87 -15.74 -3.00 -1.84
N SER A 88 -16.86 -3.37 -1.20
CA SER A 88 -17.88 -2.42 -0.70
C SER A 88 -17.35 -1.43 0.35
N ARG A 89 -16.24 -1.75 1.02
CA ARG A 89 -15.55 -0.88 1.97
C ARG A 89 -14.64 0.14 1.31
N LEU A 90 -14.23 -0.09 0.07
CA LEU A 90 -13.23 0.70 -0.62
C LEU A 90 -13.89 1.89 -1.32
N SER A 91 -13.31 3.07 -1.16
CA SER A 91 -13.86 4.31 -1.68
C SER A 91 -13.26 4.65 -3.03
N GLU A 92 -14.10 4.91 -4.03
CA GLU A 92 -13.68 5.42 -5.34
C GLU A 92 -12.89 6.74 -5.21
N ARG A 93 -13.30 7.61 -4.30
CA ARG A 93 -12.57 8.85 -4.00
C ARG A 93 -11.14 8.57 -3.51
N THR A 94 -10.97 7.52 -2.72
CA THR A 94 -9.64 7.12 -2.23
C THR A 94 -8.78 6.60 -3.37
N TRP A 95 -9.33 5.77 -4.27
CA TRP A 95 -8.60 5.30 -5.46
C TRP A 95 -8.11 6.44 -6.33
N GLN A 96 -8.96 7.43 -6.60
CA GLN A 96 -8.58 8.62 -7.36
C GLN A 96 -7.45 9.38 -6.67
N ALA A 97 -7.52 9.57 -5.35
CA ALA A 97 -6.49 10.25 -4.58
C ALA A 97 -5.16 9.46 -4.60
N LEU A 98 -5.18 8.14 -4.40
CA LEU A 98 -3.99 7.29 -4.49
C LEU A 98 -3.34 7.35 -5.87
N ASN A 99 -4.14 7.29 -6.96
CA ASN A 99 -3.61 7.43 -8.32
C ASN A 99 -2.96 8.80 -8.57
N ILE A 100 -3.47 9.87 -7.97
CA ILE A 100 -2.81 11.18 -8.02
C ILE A 100 -1.46 11.13 -7.32
N LEU A 101 -1.35 10.53 -6.13
CA LEU A 101 -0.10 10.38 -5.40
C LEU A 101 0.90 9.49 -6.16
N LYS A 102 0.44 8.42 -6.79
CA LYS A 102 1.24 7.58 -7.68
C LYS A 102 1.88 8.40 -8.81
N LEU A 103 1.09 9.25 -9.47
CA LEU A 103 1.58 10.12 -10.54
C LEU A 103 2.56 11.20 -10.05
N GLN A 104 2.35 11.73 -8.84
CA GLN A 104 3.16 12.81 -8.28
C GLN A 104 4.48 12.32 -7.69
N ASN A 105 4.45 11.21 -6.96
CA ASN A 105 5.57 10.76 -6.13
C ASN A 105 6.15 9.41 -6.57
N GLY A 106 5.55 8.75 -7.56
CA GLY A 106 6.04 7.48 -8.09
C GLY A 106 5.86 6.28 -7.16
N ILE A 107 4.98 6.40 -6.15
CA ILE A 107 4.66 5.28 -5.25
C ILE A 107 3.90 4.18 -5.99
N ARG A 108 4.06 2.95 -5.54
CA ARG A 108 3.22 1.82 -5.98
C ARG A 108 1.98 1.70 -5.11
N ILE A 109 0.88 1.29 -5.73
CA ILE A 109 -0.41 1.09 -5.06
C ILE A 109 -0.77 -0.38 -5.12
N HIS A 110 -1.03 -0.97 -3.96
CA HIS A 110 -1.49 -2.34 -3.83
C HIS A 110 -2.85 -2.40 -3.14
N LEU A 111 -3.58 -3.49 -3.39
CA LEU A 111 -4.78 -3.84 -2.65
C LEU A 111 -4.48 -5.01 -1.72
N SER A 112 -4.84 -4.90 -0.45
CA SER A 112 -4.85 -6.05 0.46
C SER A 112 -6.14 -6.85 0.30
N ILE A 113 -6.03 -8.17 0.38
CA ILE A 113 -7.15 -9.12 0.36
C ILE A 113 -7.19 -9.87 1.68
N GLY A 114 -8.27 -9.72 2.43
CA GLY A 114 -8.45 -10.35 3.73
C GLY A 114 -8.04 -9.45 4.89
N GLY A 115 -7.29 -10.01 5.82
CA GLY A 115 -6.91 -9.41 7.10
C GLY A 115 -7.80 -9.86 8.25
N TRP A 116 -7.52 -9.35 9.46
CA TRP A 116 -8.24 -9.70 10.67
C TRP A 116 -9.75 -9.44 10.51
N GLU A 117 -10.58 -10.45 10.83
CA GLU A 117 -12.04 -10.45 10.67
C GLU A 117 -12.55 -10.29 9.21
N ARG A 118 -11.66 -10.35 8.20
CA ARG A 118 -12.00 -10.19 6.77
C ARG A 118 -11.59 -11.39 5.91
N SER A 119 -11.18 -12.49 6.56
CA SER A 119 -10.66 -13.69 5.89
C SER A 119 -11.67 -14.83 5.74
N SER A 120 -12.91 -14.67 6.21
CA SER A 120 -13.90 -15.76 6.31
C SER A 120 -14.26 -16.42 4.95
N GLY A 121 -14.09 -15.70 3.84
CA GLY A 121 -14.39 -16.23 2.50
C GLY A 121 -13.31 -17.12 1.91
N PHE A 122 -12.07 -17.05 2.41
CA PHE A 122 -10.93 -17.75 1.81
C PHE A 122 -11.13 -19.28 1.78
N ALA A 123 -11.43 -19.88 2.92
CA ALA A 123 -11.54 -21.34 3.02
C ALA A 123 -12.48 -21.96 1.95
N SER A 124 -13.66 -21.37 1.79
CA SER A 124 -14.63 -21.85 0.79
C SER A 124 -14.22 -21.48 -0.64
N MET A 125 -13.73 -20.27 -0.88
CA MET A 125 -13.32 -19.78 -2.19
C MET A 125 -12.14 -20.58 -2.74
N THR A 126 -11.15 -20.93 -1.87
CA THR A 126 -9.96 -21.65 -2.29
C THR A 126 -10.17 -23.15 -2.50
N ALA A 127 -11.21 -23.74 -1.90
CA ALA A 127 -11.46 -25.18 -1.95
C ALA A 127 -11.84 -25.71 -3.35
N ASP A 128 -12.39 -24.86 -4.20
CA ASP A 128 -12.88 -25.24 -5.53
C ASP A 128 -12.18 -24.46 -6.64
N ALA A 129 -11.80 -25.16 -7.73
CA ALA A 129 -11.03 -24.56 -8.82
C ALA A 129 -11.82 -23.51 -9.60
N ASP A 130 -13.15 -23.67 -9.74
CA ASP A 130 -13.98 -22.73 -10.48
C ASP A 130 -14.14 -21.43 -9.68
N THR A 131 -14.32 -21.51 -8.36
CA THR A 131 -14.40 -20.32 -7.49
C THR A 131 -13.06 -19.61 -7.40
N ARG A 132 -11.92 -20.32 -7.32
CA ARG A 132 -10.57 -19.71 -7.41
C ARG A 132 -10.37 -19.00 -8.75
N GLY A 133 -10.69 -19.66 -9.87
CA GLY A 133 -10.57 -19.06 -11.20
C GLY A 133 -11.44 -17.82 -11.37
N LYS A 134 -12.67 -17.83 -10.85
CA LYS A 134 -13.57 -16.67 -10.83
C LYS A 134 -12.97 -15.52 -10.02
N PHE A 135 -12.45 -15.82 -8.82
CA PHE A 135 -11.82 -14.84 -7.95
C PHE A 135 -10.58 -14.19 -8.60
N ILE A 136 -9.70 -15.00 -9.19
CA ILE A 136 -8.48 -14.52 -9.87
C ILE A 136 -8.85 -13.56 -11.01
N ASN A 137 -9.86 -13.93 -11.83
CA ASN A 137 -10.30 -13.06 -12.93
C ASN A 137 -10.90 -11.73 -12.42
N ALA A 138 -11.71 -11.78 -11.36
CA ALA A 138 -12.28 -10.58 -10.74
C ALA A 138 -11.17 -9.67 -10.18
N LEU A 139 -10.15 -10.26 -9.54
CA LEU A 139 -9.03 -9.54 -8.96
C LEU A 139 -8.16 -8.86 -10.02
N ILE A 140 -7.86 -9.56 -11.13
CA ILE A 140 -7.12 -8.97 -12.26
C ILE A 140 -7.92 -7.81 -12.86
N ALA A 141 -9.22 -8.00 -13.11
CA ALA A 141 -10.07 -6.95 -13.67
C ALA A 141 -10.05 -5.71 -12.77
N PHE A 142 -10.20 -5.90 -11.45
CA PHE A 142 -10.15 -4.83 -10.47
C PHE A 142 -8.78 -4.13 -10.44
N ALA A 143 -7.70 -4.90 -10.44
CA ALA A 143 -6.34 -4.35 -10.41
C ALA A 143 -6.04 -3.46 -11.64
N LEU A 144 -6.46 -3.91 -12.82
CA LEU A 144 -6.30 -3.15 -14.06
C LEU A 144 -7.20 -1.90 -14.10
N GLU A 145 -8.44 -1.99 -13.65
CA GLU A 145 -9.39 -0.88 -13.59
C GLU A 145 -8.88 0.25 -12.69
N HIS A 146 -8.31 -0.09 -11.53
CA HIS A 146 -7.79 0.87 -10.56
C HIS A 146 -6.31 1.20 -10.72
N ASN A 147 -5.65 0.70 -11.77
CA ASN A 147 -4.23 0.95 -12.07
C ASN A 147 -3.31 0.56 -10.91
N LEU A 148 -3.55 -0.61 -10.30
CA LEU A 148 -2.74 -1.13 -9.21
C LEU A 148 -1.40 -1.67 -9.72
N ASP A 149 -0.39 -1.67 -8.86
CA ASP A 149 0.92 -2.27 -9.10
C ASP A 149 1.01 -3.69 -8.54
N GLY A 150 0.08 -4.07 -7.67
CA GLY A 150 0.08 -5.41 -7.08
C GLY A 150 -1.08 -5.66 -6.12
N VAL A 151 -1.03 -6.85 -5.54
CA VAL A 151 -2.00 -7.32 -4.54
C VAL A 151 -1.27 -8.03 -3.43
N ASP A 152 -1.73 -7.79 -2.21
CA ASP A 152 -1.23 -8.38 -0.98
C ASP A 152 -2.26 -9.34 -0.40
N PHE A 153 -1.88 -10.58 -0.10
CA PHE A 153 -2.75 -11.58 0.48
C PHE A 153 -2.51 -11.70 1.97
N ASP A 154 -3.55 -11.46 2.74
CA ASP A 154 -3.54 -11.44 4.19
C ASP A 154 -4.63 -12.37 4.74
N TRP A 155 -4.40 -13.69 4.62
CA TRP A 155 -5.34 -14.68 5.16
C TRP A 155 -5.05 -14.96 6.63
N GLU A 156 -5.89 -14.42 7.50
CA GLU A 156 -5.78 -14.58 8.96
C GLU A 156 -6.93 -15.45 9.50
N PHE A 157 -6.77 -16.79 9.69
CA PHE A 157 -5.65 -17.62 9.26
C PHE A 157 -6.20 -18.93 8.65
N PRO A 158 -5.47 -19.65 7.78
CA PRO A 158 -5.80 -21.04 7.46
C PRO A 158 -5.75 -21.89 8.73
N GLU A 159 -6.76 -22.75 8.95
CA GLU A 159 -6.94 -23.47 10.20
C GLU A 159 -6.45 -24.93 10.15
N ASN A 160 -6.23 -25.48 8.96
CA ASN A 160 -5.88 -26.89 8.75
C ASN A 160 -5.04 -27.09 7.47
N GLU A 161 -4.46 -28.28 7.34
CA GLU A 161 -3.57 -28.65 6.23
C GLU A 161 -4.23 -28.45 4.85
N THR A 162 -5.49 -28.80 4.71
CA THR A 162 -6.23 -28.61 3.45
C THR A 162 -6.36 -27.13 3.06
N GLU A 163 -6.60 -26.25 4.02
CA GLU A 163 -6.67 -24.81 3.78
C GLU A 163 -5.30 -24.23 3.41
N PHE A 164 -4.22 -24.72 4.04
CA PHE A 164 -2.87 -24.35 3.63
C PHE A 164 -2.55 -24.79 2.20
N GLU A 165 -2.86 -26.04 1.84
CA GLU A 165 -2.68 -26.52 0.47
C GLU A 165 -3.46 -25.70 -0.54
N ASN A 166 -4.72 -25.37 -0.23
CA ASN A 166 -5.56 -24.54 -1.08
C ASN A 166 -5.05 -23.10 -1.18
N TYR A 167 -4.48 -22.54 -0.10
CA TYR A 167 -3.84 -21.22 -0.14
C TYR A 167 -2.63 -21.21 -1.06
N ILE A 168 -1.78 -22.23 -0.98
CA ILE A 168 -0.62 -22.39 -1.86
C ILE A 168 -1.06 -22.52 -3.33
N LEU A 169 -2.12 -23.28 -3.61
CA LEU A 169 -2.70 -23.37 -4.95
C LEU A 169 -3.18 -22.00 -5.45
N LEU A 170 -3.92 -21.26 -4.63
CA LEU A 170 -4.38 -19.90 -4.97
C LEU A 170 -3.19 -18.99 -5.32
N ILE A 171 -2.19 -18.92 -4.45
CA ILE A 171 -1.00 -18.07 -4.64
C ILE A 171 -0.24 -18.44 -5.91
N THR A 172 -0.12 -19.74 -6.21
CA THR A 172 0.55 -20.25 -7.41
C THR A 172 -0.21 -19.88 -8.67
N GLU A 173 -1.53 -20.10 -8.70
CA GLU A 173 -2.40 -19.76 -9.82
C GLU A 173 -2.42 -18.25 -10.09
N ILE A 174 -2.45 -17.43 -9.02
CA ILE A 174 -2.38 -15.97 -9.13
C ILE A 174 -1.02 -15.52 -9.66
N LYS A 175 0.09 -16.10 -9.18
CA LYS A 175 1.43 -15.73 -9.67
C LYS A 175 1.56 -15.96 -11.17
N GLU A 176 1.02 -17.07 -11.69
CA GLU A 176 0.99 -17.33 -13.12
C GLU A 176 0.12 -16.31 -13.87
N ALA A 177 -1.05 -15.99 -13.32
CA ALA A 177 -1.97 -15.04 -13.95
C ALA A 177 -1.42 -13.61 -13.95
N PHE A 178 -0.87 -13.15 -12.83
CA PHE A 178 -0.33 -11.80 -12.63
C PHE A 178 0.94 -11.52 -13.45
N SER A 179 1.74 -12.55 -13.73
CA SER A 179 2.94 -12.41 -14.57
C SER A 179 2.65 -11.89 -15.98
N LYS A 180 1.42 -12.00 -16.46
CA LYS A 180 0.96 -11.49 -17.76
C LYS A 180 0.62 -9.99 -17.74
N HIS A 181 0.58 -9.39 -16.56
CA HIS A 181 0.14 -8.01 -16.33
C HIS A 181 1.17 -7.18 -15.54
N ASP A 182 2.35 -7.72 -15.28
CA ASP A 182 3.41 -7.10 -14.47
C ASP A 182 2.95 -6.71 -13.05
N LEU A 183 1.98 -7.45 -12.50
CA LEU A 183 1.46 -7.22 -11.15
C LEU A 183 2.31 -7.94 -10.10
N ILE A 184 2.65 -7.21 -9.05
CA ILE A 184 3.36 -7.72 -7.88
C ILE A 184 2.38 -8.53 -7.00
N ILE A 185 2.84 -9.66 -6.49
CA ILE A 185 2.11 -10.43 -5.49
C ILE A 185 2.92 -10.46 -4.19
N SER A 186 2.27 -10.09 -3.07
CA SER A 186 2.81 -10.27 -1.73
C SER A 186 1.87 -11.08 -0.86
N ALA A 187 2.42 -11.61 0.24
CA ALA A 187 1.64 -12.29 1.26
C ALA A 187 2.08 -11.84 2.64
N ALA A 188 1.13 -11.42 3.48
CA ALA A 188 1.35 -11.15 4.90
C ALA A 188 1.22 -12.47 5.68
N LEU A 189 2.28 -12.84 6.39
CA LEU A 189 2.39 -14.13 7.05
C LEU A 189 2.87 -13.97 8.50
N THR A 190 2.29 -14.77 9.39
CA THR A 190 2.83 -14.93 10.75
C THR A 190 4.04 -15.87 10.72
N PRO A 191 5.07 -15.61 11.55
CA PRO A 191 6.22 -16.49 11.67
C PRO A 191 5.87 -17.75 12.51
N ASP A 192 5.16 -18.69 11.89
CA ASP A 192 4.82 -19.97 12.47
C ASP A 192 5.65 -21.08 11.76
N PRO A 193 6.56 -21.78 12.48
CA PRO A 193 7.37 -22.83 11.88
C PRO A 193 6.58 -24.08 11.46
N ASN A 194 5.30 -24.18 11.86
CA ASN A 194 4.42 -25.26 11.39
C ASN A 194 3.72 -24.92 10.07
N PHE A 195 3.86 -23.71 9.60
CA PHE A 195 3.31 -23.26 8.33
C PHE A 195 4.27 -23.67 7.20
N PRO A 196 3.80 -24.12 6.03
CA PRO A 196 4.65 -24.47 4.89
C PRO A 196 5.23 -23.24 4.21
N LEU A 197 6.04 -22.48 4.93
CA LEU A 197 6.57 -21.18 4.53
C LEU A 197 7.36 -21.22 3.24
N GLU A 198 8.09 -22.31 2.97
CA GLU A 198 8.88 -22.51 1.75
C GLU A 198 8.04 -22.38 0.48
N SER A 199 6.76 -22.72 0.56
CA SER A 199 5.84 -22.62 -0.57
C SER A 199 5.56 -21.16 -0.99
N PHE A 200 5.76 -20.21 -0.08
CA PHE A 200 5.63 -18.78 -0.35
C PHE A 200 6.85 -18.14 -1.00
N ALA A 201 7.91 -18.91 -1.28
CA ALA A 201 9.02 -18.43 -2.11
C ALA A 201 8.58 -18.03 -3.54
N VAL A 202 7.38 -18.43 -3.98
CA VAL A 202 6.80 -18.10 -5.28
C VAL A 202 6.35 -16.64 -5.39
N VAL A 203 5.93 -15.99 -4.28
CA VAL A 203 5.52 -14.59 -4.29
C VAL A 203 6.71 -13.65 -4.48
N ASP A 204 6.43 -12.41 -4.84
CA ASP A 204 7.48 -11.39 -5.01
C ASP A 204 7.97 -10.85 -3.67
N ARG A 205 7.08 -10.77 -2.66
CA ARG A 205 7.39 -10.29 -1.31
C ARG A 205 6.63 -11.08 -0.26
N VAL A 206 7.28 -11.32 0.88
CA VAL A 206 6.67 -11.89 2.08
C VAL A 206 6.72 -10.83 3.18
N HIS A 207 5.56 -10.37 3.60
CA HIS A 207 5.40 -9.42 4.68
C HIS A 207 5.34 -10.18 6.01
N VAL A 208 6.43 -10.13 6.77
CA VAL A 208 6.56 -10.86 8.05
C VAL A 208 5.86 -10.08 9.15
N MET A 209 4.72 -10.56 9.63
CA MET A 209 3.96 -9.95 10.74
C MET A 209 4.67 -10.20 12.07
N SER A 210 5.79 -9.49 12.31
CA SER A 210 6.61 -9.60 13.52
C SER A 210 6.09 -8.75 14.67
N TYR A 211 4.81 -8.91 14.97
CA TYR A 211 4.08 -8.23 16.04
C TYR A 211 2.91 -9.09 16.54
N ASP A 212 2.15 -8.57 17.51
CA ASP A 212 1.03 -9.23 18.17
C ASP A 212 1.38 -10.56 18.86
N ARG A 213 2.65 -10.69 19.27
CA ARG A 213 3.13 -11.82 20.06
C ARG A 213 2.68 -11.72 21.52
N ALA A 214 3.42 -12.28 22.45
CA ALA A 214 3.17 -12.22 23.88
C ALA A 214 3.29 -10.78 24.43
N ALA A 215 3.40 -10.61 25.73
CA ALA A 215 3.34 -9.34 26.47
C ALA A 215 4.09 -8.16 25.81
N GLN A 216 5.36 -8.33 25.45
CA GLN A 216 6.14 -7.37 24.66
C GLN A 216 6.01 -7.73 23.18
N HIS A 217 4.94 -7.29 22.56
CA HIS A 217 4.38 -7.84 21.33
C HIS A 217 5.24 -7.71 20.06
N SER A 218 6.36 -6.98 20.08
CA SER A 218 7.22 -6.77 18.92
C SER A 218 8.61 -6.28 19.34
N THR A 219 9.37 -7.11 20.09
CA THR A 219 10.73 -6.73 20.48
C THR A 219 11.69 -6.82 19.30
N TYR A 220 12.86 -6.15 19.40
CA TYR A 220 13.90 -6.26 18.40
C TYR A 220 14.38 -7.72 18.23
N ASP A 221 14.70 -8.42 19.33
CA ASP A 221 15.19 -9.79 19.29
C ASP A 221 14.15 -10.77 18.73
N GLN A 222 12.84 -10.54 19.03
CA GLN A 222 11.77 -11.31 18.43
C GLN A 222 11.72 -11.13 16.92
N SER A 223 11.90 -9.89 16.42
CA SER A 223 11.90 -9.65 14.98
C SER A 223 13.03 -10.37 14.24
N ILE A 224 14.23 -10.47 14.86
CA ILE A 224 15.34 -11.27 14.31
C ILE A 224 14.97 -12.75 14.24
N THR A 225 14.40 -13.29 15.34
CA THR A 225 13.95 -14.68 15.40
C THR A 225 12.88 -14.99 14.37
N ASP A 226 11.90 -14.09 14.22
CA ASP A 226 10.81 -14.23 13.27
C ASP A 226 11.34 -14.27 11.82
N LEU A 227 12.24 -13.38 11.46
CA LEU A 227 12.88 -13.38 10.13
C LEU A 227 13.71 -14.66 9.91
N GLN A 228 14.40 -15.17 10.94
CA GLN A 228 15.18 -16.39 10.83
C GLN A 228 14.31 -17.60 10.47
N ILE A 229 13.08 -17.69 11.00
CA ILE A 229 12.12 -18.75 10.66
C ILE A 229 11.88 -18.79 9.13
N PHE A 230 11.65 -17.64 8.50
CA PHE A 230 11.45 -17.56 7.05
C PHE A 230 12.73 -17.85 6.25
N MET A 231 13.87 -17.39 6.72
CA MET A 231 15.15 -17.67 6.08
C MET A 231 15.50 -19.17 6.16
N ASP A 232 15.25 -19.82 7.29
CA ASP A 232 15.45 -21.27 7.47
C ASP A 232 14.50 -22.10 6.60
N ALA A 233 13.29 -21.57 6.32
CA ALA A 233 12.35 -22.13 5.34
C ALA A 233 12.78 -21.89 3.87
N GLY A 234 13.90 -21.19 3.63
CA GLY A 234 14.44 -20.98 2.29
C GLY A 234 13.84 -19.78 1.54
N ILE A 235 13.12 -18.87 2.19
CA ILE A 235 12.68 -17.63 1.58
C ILE A 235 13.90 -16.71 1.37
N PRO A 236 14.16 -16.23 0.13
CA PRO A 236 15.25 -15.29 -0.15
C PRO A 236 15.12 -14.01 0.66
N ARG A 237 16.23 -13.50 1.20
CA ARG A 237 16.25 -12.28 2.05
C ARG A 237 15.65 -11.07 1.36
N GLU A 238 15.92 -10.88 0.10
CA GLU A 238 15.42 -9.79 -0.72
C GLU A 238 13.89 -9.81 -0.93
N LYS A 239 13.22 -10.92 -0.59
CA LYS A 239 11.76 -11.03 -0.58
C LYS A 239 11.14 -10.75 0.77
N LEU A 240 11.93 -10.79 1.85
CA LEU A 240 11.44 -10.60 3.21
C LEU A 240 11.25 -9.11 3.51
N ILE A 241 10.06 -8.75 3.94
CA ILE A 241 9.67 -7.40 4.36
C ILE A 241 9.34 -7.45 5.85
N LEU A 242 10.16 -6.80 6.67
CA LEU A 242 9.98 -6.82 8.12
C LEU A 242 8.78 -5.99 8.56
N GLY A 243 7.83 -6.60 9.23
CA GLY A 243 6.66 -5.94 9.81
C GLY A 243 6.98 -5.15 11.08
N ILE A 244 6.52 -3.91 11.09
CA ILE A 244 6.73 -2.94 12.18
C ILE A 244 5.38 -2.38 12.61
N PRO A 245 4.99 -2.52 13.90
CA PRO A 245 3.76 -1.92 14.39
C PRO A 245 3.97 -0.46 14.77
N PHE A 246 3.04 0.40 14.37
CA PHE A 246 2.97 1.79 14.84
C PHE A 246 1.96 1.97 15.97
N TYR A 247 1.89 0.97 16.86
CA TYR A 247 1.02 0.95 18.03
C TYR A 247 1.68 0.22 19.19
N GLY A 248 1.15 0.44 20.36
CA GLY A 248 1.52 -0.28 21.58
C GLY A 248 0.37 -1.11 22.12
N ARG A 249 0.71 -2.11 22.93
CA ARG A 249 -0.23 -2.97 23.65
C ARG A 249 0.11 -3.06 25.12
N ASN A 250 -0.92 -3.14 25.99
CA ASN A 250 -0.67 -3.48 27.38
C ASN A 250 0.03 -4.83 27.49
N VAL A 251 1.08 -4.89 28.30
CA VAL A 251 1.81 -6.13 28.60
C VAL A 251 1.01 -7.12 29.47
N GLN A 252 -0.06 -6.66 30.09
CA GLN A 252 -1.00 -7.44 30.89
C GLN A 252 -2.45 -7.21 30.41
N PRO A 253 -3.34 -8.18 30.60
CA PRO A 253 -4.77 -7.98 30.33
C PRO A 253 -5.38 -6.83 31.14
N PRO A 254 -6.38 -6.10 30.56
CA PRO A 254 -6.85 -6.23 29.19
C PRO A 254 -5.82 -5.70 28.20
N TYR A 255 -5.56 -6.44 27.12
CA TYR A 255 -4.58 -6.06 26.10
C TYR A 255 -5.08 -4.90 25.24
N ARG A 256 -5.19 -3.72 25.86
CA ARG A 256 -5.59 -2.49 25.18
C ARG A 256 -4.51 -2.11 24.16
N VAL A 257 -4.95 -1.73 22.97
CA VAL A 257 -4.11 -1.18 21.92
C VAL A 257 -4.22 0.34 21.92
N LEU A 258 -3.09 1.03 21.77
CA LEU A 258 -3.02 2.48 21.56
C LEU A 258 -2.14 2.79 20.34
N ALA A 259 -2.60 3.70 19.49
CA ALA A 259 -1.76 4.25 18.42
C ALA A 259 -0.47 4.88 18.98
N TYR A 260 0.61 4.83 18.24
CA TYR A 260 1.86 5.48 18.66
C TYR A 260 1.67 6.98 18.91
N GLU A 261 0.89 7.67 18.06
CA GLU A 261 0.51 9.07 18.29
C GLU A 261 -0.15 9.30 19.65
N GLU A 262 -1.06 8.41 20.05
CA GLU A 262 -1.75 8.51 21.36
C GLU A 262 -0.77 8.33 22.51
N ILE A 263 0.18 7.38 22.39
CA ILE A 263 1.23 7.14 23.39
C ILE A 263 2.11 8.37 23.52
N MET A 264 2.58 8.94 22.40
CA MET A 264 3.42 10.13 22.40
C MET A 264 2.70 11.34 22.98
N LYS A 265 1.44 11.55 22.64
CA LYS A 265 0.62 12.65 23.14
C LYS A 265 0.34 12.54 24.65
N GLN A 266 0.04 11.33 25.12
CA GLN A 266 -0.38 11.10 26.51
C GLN A 266 0.81 11.03 27.47
N TYR A 267 1.89 10.36 27.11
CA TYR A 267 2.96 9.99 28.04
C TYR A 267 4.30 10.67 27.74
N GLN A 268 4.53 11.15 26.53
CA GLN A 268 5.78 11.79 26.09
C GLN A 268 7.03 10.98 26.49
N PRO A 269 7.10 9.68 26.17
CA PRO A 269 8.20 8.83 26.55
C PRO A 269 9.53 9.31 25.90
N ALA A 270 10.65 8.98 26.52
CA ALA A 270 11.94 9.21 25.92
C ALA A 270 12.10 8.41 24.61
N SER A 271 12.88 8.92 23.66
CA SER A 271 13.11 8.27 22.35
C SER A 271 13.68 6.84 22.43
N SER A 272 14.34 6.51 23.55
CA SER A 272 14.88 5.18 23.85
C SER A 272 13.92 4.25 24.57
N ALA A 273 12.72 4.72 24.93
CA ALA A 273 11.74 3.93 25.66
C ALA A 273 10.88 3.09 24.70
N ASP A 274 10.69 1.82 25.03
CA ASP A 274 9.78 0.89 24.37
C ASP A 274 8.62 0.48 25.28
N GLU A 275 8.52 1.07 26.49
CA GLU A 275 7.43 0.81 27.44
C GLU A 275 7.12 2.06 28.24
N VAL A 276 5.83 2.32 28.47
CA VAL A 276 5.32 3.36 29.36
C VAL A 276 3.98 2.93 29.94
N ASP A 277 3.82 3.10 31.24
CA ASP A 277 2.56 2.77 31.96
C ASP A 277 2.02 1.34 31.62
N GLY A 278 2.93 0.38 31.50
CA GLY A 278 2.60 -1.00 31.16
C GLY A 278 2.13 -1.20 29.71
N ILE A 279 2.37 -0.24 28.82
CA ILE A 279 2.12 -0.33 27.39
C ILE A 279 3.47 -0.51 26.70
N TYR A 280 3.68 -1.65 26.05
CA TYR A 280 4.85 -1.90 25.21
C TYR A 280 4.57 -1.41 23.79
N PHE A 281 5.54 -0.70 23.20
CA PHE A 281 5.51 -0.18 21.83
C PHE A 281 6.93 -0.17 21.25
N ASN A 282 7.09 0.15 19.97
CA ASN A 282 8.41 0.40 19.42
C ASN A 282 8.69 1.91 19.38
N GLY A 283 9.62 2.36 20.23
CA GLY A 283 10.13 3.74 20.20
C GLY A 283 11.10 3.96 19.04
N ILE A 284 11.50 5.23 18.84
CA ILE A 284 12.36 5.65 17.73
C ILE A 284 13.66 4.81 17.65
N GLU A 285 14.29 4.52 18.80
CA GLU A 285 15.56 3.77 18.79
C GLU A 285 15.36 2.31 18.38
N THR A 286 14.28 1.66 18.80
CA THR A 286 13.97 0.30 18.36
C THR A 286 13.59 0.27 16.88
N ILE A 287 12.83 1.25 16.39
CA ILE A 287 12.58 1.42 14.96
C ILE A 287 13.88 1.58 14.16
N ARG A 288 14.80 2.41 14.63
CA ARG A 288 16.14 2.54 14.01
C ARG A 288 16.86 1.20 13.93
N ARG A 289 16.94 0.47 15.04
CA ARG A 289 17.61 -0.83 15.11
C ARG A 289 16.99 -1.86 14.15
N LYS A 290 15.66 -1.95 14.11
CA LYS A 290 14.95 -2.87 13.21
C LYS A 290 15.18 -2.51 11.74
N THR A 291 15.06 -1.22 11.40
CA THR A 291 15.29 -0.74 10.04
C THR A 291 16.74 -0.97 9.61
N CYS A 292 17.70 -0.64 10.47
CA CYS A 292 19.11 -0.89 10.18
C CYS A 292 19.44 -2.38 10.04
N TYR A 293 18.82 -3.24 10.83
CA TYR A 293 18.95 -4.69 10.65
C TYR A 293 18.46 -5.12 9.26
N ALA A 294 17.26 -4.67 8.88
CA ALA A 294 16.70 -4.98 7.58
C ALA A 294 17.59 -4.52 6.41
N ILE A 295 18.18 -3.33 6.52
CA ILE A 295 19.12 -2.79 5.53
C ILE A 295 20.44 -3.60 5.50
N ASN A 296 21.04 -3.90 6.66
CA ASN A 296 22.33 -4.55 6.75
C ASN A 296 22.30 -6.04 6.36
N GLU A 297 21.13 -6.66 6.52
CA GLU A 297 20.89 -8.07 6.13
C GLU A 297 20.35 -8.21 4.70
N ASP A 298 20.34 -7.13 3.93
CA ASP A 298 19.83 -7.08 2.55
C ASP A 298 18.39 -7.61 2.42
N LEU A 299 17.52 -7.30 3.40
CA LEU A 299 16.10 -7.60 3.28
C LEU A 299 15.44 -6.73 2.22
N GLY A 300 14.31 -7.19 1.66
CA GLY A 300 13.54 -6.45 0.67
C GLY A 300 12.96 -5.13 1.18
N GLY A 301 12.82 -4.96 2.50
CA GLY A 301 12.30 -3.73 3.07
C GLY A 301 11.66 -3.88 4.44
N VAL A 302 10.84 -2.90 4.77
CA VAL A 302 9.98 -2.91 5.96
C VAL A 302 8.54 -2.58 5.57
N MET A 303 7.57 -3.13 6.31
CA MET A 303 6.16 -2.76 6.19
C MET A 303 5.60 -2.30 7.53
N ILE A 304 4.62 -1.42 7.47
CA ILE A 304 4.10 -0.68 8.61
C ILE A 304 2.61 -1.00 8.80
N TRP A 305 2.23 -1.49 9.96
CA TRP A 305 0.86 -1.60 10.41
C TRP A 305 0.60 -0.61 11.55
N GLU A 306 -0.13 0.45 11.40
CA GLU A 306 -0.74 1.08 10.22
C GLU A 306 -0.30 2.56 10.15
N LEU A 307 -0.29 3.14 8.99
CA LEU A 307 0.21 4.50 8.75
C LEU A 307 -0.46 5.58 9.60
N ALA A 308 -1.77 5.46 9.83
CA ALA A 308 -2.54 6.45 10.58
C ALA A 308 -2.25 6.47 12.10
N HIS A 309 -1.42 5.54 12.58
CA HIS A 309 -1.01 5.50 13.98
C HIS A 309 0.26 6.32 14.27
N ASP A 310 0.93 6.86 13.25
CA ASP A 310 2.15 7.64 13.42
C ASP A 310 1.88 9.08 13.86
N THR A 311 2.91 9.73 14.42
CA THR A 311 2.92 11.18 14.65
C THR A 311 3.24 11.93 13.36
N THR A 312 2.96 13.25 13.35
CA THR A 312 3.27 14.13 12.22
C THR A 312 4.44 15.10 12.52
N ASP A 313 5.10 14.93 13.66
CA ASP A 313 6.18 15.79 14.13
C ASP A 313 7.56 15.09 14.07
N ALA A 314 8.55 15.64 14.75
CA ALA A 314 9.91 15.10 14.79
C ALA A 314 10.02 13.70 15.45
N SER A 315 8.95 13.20 16.06
CA SER A 315 8.89 11.85 16.61
C SER A 315 8.33 10.80 15.65
N SER A 316 8.06 11.17 14.39
CA SER A 316 7.53 10.27 13.37
C SER A 316 8.44 9.05 13.13
N LEU A 317 7.85 7.88 13.27
CA LEU A 317 8.50 6.60 13.00
C LEU A 317 8.70 6.40 11.50
N LEU A 318 7.74 6.81 10.67
CA LEU A 318 7.83 6.73 9.22
C LEU A 318 8.98 7.58 8.68
N GLN A 319 9.12 8.83 9.15
CA GLN A 319 10.25 9.68 8.76
C GLN A 319 11.59 9.09 9.21
N THR A 320 11.64 8.47 10.39
CA THR A 320 12.83 7.77 10.88
C THR A 320 13.24 6.64 9.94
N ILE A 321 12.29 5.77 9.53
CA ILE A 321 12.51 4.68 8.59
C ILE A 321 13.00 5.21 7.23
N PHE A 322 12.30 6.20 6.68
CA PHE A 322 12.66 6.80 5.39
C PHE A 322 14.08 7.37 5.39
N ASN A 323 14.44 8.16 6.39
CA ASN A 323 15.78 8.77 6.48
C ASN A 323 16.90 7.72 6.49
N LEU A 324 16.66 6.57 7.13
CA LEU A 324 17.62 5.45 7.12
C LEU A 324 17.66 4.76 5.76
N SER A 325 16.52 4.57 5.11
CA SER A 325 16.43 3.87 3.81
C SER A 325 17.18 4.62 2.69
N ILE A 326 17.15 5.96 2.69
CA ILE A 326 17.87 6.80 1.71
C ILE A 326 19.32 7.05 2.10
N GLY A 327 19.63 7.01 3.41
CA GLY A 327 20.95 7.30 3.98
C GLY A 327 21.70 6.07 4.48
N ARG A 328 21.66 4.94 3.77
CA ARG A 328 22.19 3.60 4.15
C ARG A 328 23.53 3.57 4.90
N LYS A 329 24.36 4.60 4.75
CA LYS A 329 25.63 4.72 5.45
C LYS A 329 25.50 5.13 6.93
N GLN A 330 24.28 5.35 7.43
CA GLN A 330 24.02 5.75 8.83
C GLN A 330 23.61 4.57 9.72
N CYS A 331 23.44 3.40 9.14
CA CYS A 331 23.28 2.14 9.83
C CYS A 331 24.64 1.46 10.06
#